data_4c0ea676aa0de2af4ffddc62063963e1
#
_entry.id   4c0ea676aa0de2af4ffddc62063963e1
#
_cell.length_a   1.000
_cell.length_b   1.000
_cell.length_c   1.000
_cell.angle_alpha   90.00
_cell.angle_beta   90.00
_cell.angle_gamma   90.00
#
_symmetry.space_group_name_H-M   'P 1'
#
loop_
_entity.id
_entity.type
_entity.pdbx_description
1 polymer ?
#
loop_
_entity_poly.entity_id
_entity_poly.type
_entity_poly.pdbx_seq_one_letter_code
_entity_poly.pdbx_strand_id
1 'polypeptide(L)'
;MWSRSLVIIAVLFIFASCSTKKKIAKVDHTPLEIPTIDKEDSKTEIAQKFLLSNLEFTTFSGKAKSKISIGKSSQDATVNIRIEKDKKIWISITALLGLEVGRVLITPDSVQILNKFQGEYIGKPFSYLYQYASEDLTFANVQDLLLANFSTNLLNAHNFEVDLKSIPIQLRGQKNELSYLYLVNQQNKLDSFSLEQAAKGQKLEANYASYSNSGGMLFPMALELLISGGDTSISANFNYSRVSFNEAVEMPFTISNKYKVIN
;
A
#
# COMPACT_ATOMS: atom_id res chain seq x y z
N MET A 1 -53.69 -61.40 -36.00
CA MET A 1 -53.93 -62.78 -35.60
C MET A 1 -53.39 -62.91 -34.19
N TRP A 2 -54.30 -63.19 -33.32
CA TRP A 2 -54.22 -63.99 -32.11
C TRP A 2 -53.16 -63.59 -31.05
N SER A 3 -53.44 -63.50 -29.80
CA SER A 3 -54.57 -63.97 -28.95
C SER A 3 -54.11 -63.61 -27.51
N ARG A 4 -54.86 -62.89 -26.74
CA ARG A 4 -55.63 -63.42 -25.61
C ARG A 4 -54.71 -64.22 -24.62
N SER A 5 -54.73 -64.07 -23.37
CA SER A 5 -55.70 -63.81 -22.34
C SER A 5 -55.08 -64.05 -20.99
N LEU A 6 -55.54 -63.26 -20.03
CA LEU A 6 -55.96 -63.71 -18.71
C LEU A 6 -54.97 -64.53 -17.87
N VAL A 7 -54.58 -64.10 -16.74
CA VAL A 7 -55.15 -64.65 -15.48
C VAL A 7 -54.90 -63.64 -14.34
N ILE A 8 -55.99 -63.20 -13.78
CA ILE A 8 -56.10 -62.55 -12.50
C ILE A 8 -55.83 -63.56 -11.40
N ILE A 9 -54.85 -63.34 -10.55
CA ILE A 9 -54.84 -63.95 -9.19
C ILE A 9 -54.56 -62.83 -8.21
N ALA A 10 -55.60 -62.42 -7.53
CA ALA A 10 -55.57 -61.61 -6.34
C ALA A 10 -54.92 -62.39 -5.19
N VAL A 11 -53.84 -61.90 -4.66
CA VAL A 11 -53.35 -62.29 -3.34
C VAL A 11 -53.37 -61.06 -2.46
N LEU A 12 -54.38 -60.93 -1.70
CA LEU A 12 -54.49 -60.05 -0.56
C LEU A 12 -53.47 -60.48 0.50
N PHE A 13 -52.39 -59.75 0.60
CA PHE A 13 -51.55 -59.80 1.79
C PHE A 13 -51.88 -58.55 2.65
N ILE A 14 -52.59 -58.84 3.71
CA ILE A 14 -52.84 -57.92 4.80
C ILE A 14 -51.52 -57.76 5.57
N PHE A 15 -50.79 -56.70 5.30
CA PHE A 15 -49.73 -56.32 6.21
C PHE A 15 -50.31 -55.40 7.30
N ALA A 16 -50.47 -55.97 8.48
CA ALA A 16 -50.70 -55.22 9.66
C ALA A 16 -49.45 -54.33 9.91
N SER A 17 -49.53 -53.09 9.52
CA SER A 17 -48.52 -52.09 9.82
C SER A 17 -48.68 -51.67 11.30
N CYS A 18 -47.81 -52.21 12.13
CA CYS A 18 -47.58 -51.65 13.46
C CYS A 18 -47.07 -50.24 13.38
N SER A 19 -47.94 -49.27 13.56
CA SER A 19 -47.62 -47.86 13.73
C SER A 19 -46.91 -47.66 15.05
N THR A 20 -45.58 -47.76 15.04
CA THR A 20 -44.74 -47.27 16.13
C THR A 20 -44.73 -45.73 16.00
N LYS A 21 -45.51 -45.07 16.84
CA LYS A 21 -45.42 -43.61 17.05
C LYS A 21 -44.04 -43.32 17.64
N LYS A 22 -43.07 -43.00 16.77
CA LYS A 22 -41.86 -42.32 17.21
C LYS A 22 -42.26 -40.95 17.80
N LYS A 23 -42.09 -40.80 19.08
CA LYS A 23 -42.14 -39.49 19.72
C LYS A 23 -41.03 -38.66 19.03
N ILE A 24 -41.43 -37.73 18.18
CA ILE A 24 -40.52 -36.68 17.69
C ILE A 24 -40.20 -35.86 18.94
N ALA A 25 -38.98 -35.99 19.43
CA ALA A 25 -38.44 -35.06 20.38
C ALA A 25 -38.59 -33.67 19.77
N LYS A 26 -39.29 -32.76 20.42
CA LYS A 26 -39.25 -31.34 20.06
C LYS A 26 -37.78 -30.95 20.12
N VAL A 27 -37.20 -30.75 18.94
CA VAL A 27 -35.95 -30.01 18.81
C VAL A 27 -36.29 -28.62 19.27
N ASP A 28 -35.77 -28.27 20.41
CA ASP A 28 -35.82 -26.92 20.95
C ASP A 28 -35.03 -26.07 19.92
N HIS A 29 -35.74 -25.34 19.09
CA HIS A 29 -35.18 -24.33 18.22
C HIS A 29 -34.84 -23.12 19.11
N THR A 30 -33.85 -23.27 19.96
CA THR A 30 -33.10 -22.11 20.42
C THR A 30 -32.51 -21.52 19.16
N PRO A 31 -32.87 -20.30 18.76
CA PRO A 31 -32.21 -19.66 17.62
C PRO A 31 -30.71 -19.72 17.95
N LEU A 32 -29.96 -20.37 17.09
CA LEU A 32 -28.50 -20.18 17.09
C LEU A 32 -28.32 -18.68 16.95
N GLU A 33 -27.96 -18.03 18.05
CA GLU A 33 -27.41 -16.69 18.00
C GLU A 33 -26.25 -16.77 17.02
N ILE A 34 -26.49 -16.32 15.80
CA ILE A 34 -25.42 -16.03 14.87
C ILE A 34 -24.59 -14.99 15.63
N PRO A 35 -23.34 -15.30 15.98
CA PRO A 35 -22.51 -14.30 16.64
C PRO A 35 -22.55 -13.09 15.72
N THR A 36 -23.12 -11.99 16.18
CA THR A 36 -22.98 -10.70 15.57
C THR A 36 -21.48 -10.40 15.62
N ILE A 37 -20.79 -10.70 14.52
CA ILE A 37 -19.40 -10.27 14.34
C ILE A 37 -19.48 -8.76 14.48
N ASP A 38 -18.92 -8.24 15.53
CA ASP A 38 -18.87 -6.80 15.77
C ASP A 38 -18.25 -6.17 14.51
N LYS A 39 -18.84 -5.11 14.00
CA LYS A 39 -18.33 -4.43 12.80
C LYS A 39 -16.87 -4.01 12.98
N GLU A 40 -16.45 -3.86 14.19
CA GLU A 40 -15.10 -3.47 14.61
C GLU A 40 -14.12 -4.64 14.49
N ASP A 41 -14.50 -5.85 14.92
CA ASP A 41 -13.66 -7.06 14.75
C ASP A 41 -13.41 -7.34 13.27
N SER A 42 -14.43 -7.17 12.41
CA SER A 42 -14.28 -7.36 10.96
C SER A 42 -13.35 -6.33 10.33
N LYS A 43 -13.32 -5.08 10.78
CA LYS A 43 -12.39 -4.05 10.30
C LYS A 43 -10.95 -4.35 10.71
N THR A 44 -10.75 -4.82 11.93
CA THR A 44 -9.43 -5.22 12.42
C THR A 44 -8.85 -6.36 11.58
N GLU A 45 -9.65 -7.38 11.30
CA GLU A 45 -9.23 -8.50 10.44
C GLU A 45 -8.88 -8.03 9.01
N ILE A 46 -9.68 -7.14 8.44
CA ILE A 46 -9.42 -6.56 7.11
C ILE A 46 -8.13 -5.76 7.13
N ALA A 47 -7.92 -4.88 8.12
CA ALA A 47 -6.68 -4.13 8.25
C ALA A 47 -5.46 -5.05 8.34
N GLN A 48 -5.53 -6.08 9.20
CA GLN A 48 -4.47 -7.07 9.35
C GLN A 48 -4.17 -7.80 8.03
N LYS A 49 -5.20 -8.21 7.28
CA LYS A 49 -5.03 -8.85 5.98
C LYS A 49 -4.19 -8.00 5.02
N PHE A 50 -4.47 -6.70 4.95
CA PHE A 50 -3.72 -5.80 4.08
C PHE A 50 -2.32 -5.51 4.62
N LEU A 51 -2.17 -5.29 5.91
CA LEU A 51 -0.86 -5.10 6.55
C LEU A 51 0.06 -6.32 6.39
N LEU A 52 -0.49 -7.55 6.45
CA LEU A 52 0.24 -8.78 6.19
C LEU A 52 0.68 -8.93 4.72
N SER A 53 0.09 -8.17 3.80
CA SER A 53 0.52 -8.14 2.40
C SER A 53 1.70 -7.19 2.14
N ASN A 54 2.14 -6.42 3.14
CA ASN A 54 3.30 -5.53 3.06
C ASN A 54 4.58 -6.31 2.77
N LEU A 55 5.53 -5.63 2.15
CA LEU A 55 6.85 -6.20 1.91
C LEU A 55 7.64 -6.26 3.22
N GLU A 56 8.05 -7.46 3.59
CA GLU A 56 8.95 -7.69 4.73
C GLU A 56 10.40 -7.69 4.24
N PHE A 57 11.17 -6.71 4.67
CA PHE A 57 12.55 -6.51 4.21
C PHE A 57 13.42 -5.92 5.31
N THR A 58 14.72 -6.03 5.16
CA THR A 58 15.72 -5.35 5.98
C THR A 58 16.37 -4.20 5.23
N THR A 59 16.63 -4.42 3.94
CA THR A 59 17.18 -3.42 3.03
C THR A 59 16.48 -3.49 1.68
N PHE A 60 16.42 -2.36 1.00
CA PHE A 60 15.91 -2.22 -0.36
C PHE A 60 16.92 -1.44 -1.21
N SER A 61 17.09 -1.84 -2.46
CA SER A 61 17.81 -1.08 -3.47
C SER A 61 17.03 -1.09 -4.79
N GLY A 62 16.73 0.10 -5.30
CA GLY A 62 16.03 0.30 -6.56
C GLY A 62 16.78 1.27 -7.46
N LYS A 63 16.90 0.94 -8.75
CA LYS A 63 17.39 1.84 -9.80
C LYS A 63 16.28 2.08 -10.81
N ALA A 64 15.92 3.34 -11.02
CA ALA A 64 14.83 3.74 -11.89
C ALA A 64 15.28 4.78 -12.91
N LYS A 65 14.72 4.72 -14.12
CA LYS A 65 14.63 5.87 -15.01
C LYS A 65 13.47 6.72 -14.51
N SER A 66 13.70 8.01 -14.36
CA SER A 66 12.73 8.91 -13.74
C SER A 66 12.60 10.19 -14.56
N LYS A 67 11.39 10.72 -14.64
CA LYS A 67 11.11 12.08 -15.06
C LYS A 67 10.62 12.84 -13.83
N ILE A 68 11.37 13.87 -13.43
CA ILE A 68 11.07 14.68 -12.25
C ILE A 68 10.69 16.07 -12.71
N SER A 69 9.54 16.55 -12.27
CA SER A 69 9.07 17.91 -12.56
C SER A 69 8.84 18.68 -11.26
N ILE A 70 9.30 19.92 -11.22
CA ILE A 70 9.10 20.85 -10.10
C ILE A 70 8.60 22.16 -10.70
N GLY A 71 7.35 22.51 -10.42
CA GLY A 71 6.68 23.63 -11.09
C GLY A 71 6.65 23.44 -12.62
N LYS A 72 7.27 24.34 -13.35
CA LYS A 72 7.33 24.31 -14.83
C LYS A 72 8.58 23.60 -15.37
N SER A 73 9.53 23.25 -14.51
CA SER A 73 10.78 22.58 -14.91
C SER A 73 10.63 21.08 -14.86
N SER A 74 11.09 20.38 -15.90
CA SER A 74 11.07 18.92 -15.98
C SER A 74 12.40 18.40 -16.47
N GLN A 75 12.92 17.35 -15.83
CA GLN A 75 14.22 16.76 -16.12
C GLN A 75 14.14 15.24 -16.10
N ASP A 76 14.80 14.59 -17.04
CA ASP A 76 15.01 13.15 -17.03
C ASP A 76 16.27 12.83 -16.21
N ALA A 77 16.17 11.81 -15.38
CA ALA A 77 17.24 11.39 -14.49
C ALA A 77 17.25 9.86 -14.28
N THR A 78 18.37 9.34 -13.87
CA THR A 78 18.45 8.03 -13.22
C THR A 78 18.43 8.25 -11.72
N VAL A 79 17.49 7.60 -11.02
CA VAL A 79 17.36 7.67 -9.58
C VAL A 79 17.72 6.32 -8.98
N ASN A 80 18.61 6.35 -7.99
CA ASN A 80 18.87 5.18 -7.14
C ASN A 80 18.29 5.46 -5.76
N ILE A 81 17.44 4.54 -5.29
CA ILE A 81 16.83 4.60 -3.96
C ILE A 81 17.36 3.41 -3.17
N ARG A 82 17.85 3.67 -1.96
CA ARG A 82 18.28 2.64 -1.01
C ARG A 82 17.61 2.90 0.32
N ILE A 83 17.09 1.86 0.93
CA ILE A 83 16.41 1.94 2.23
C ILE A 83 17.04 0.91 3.17
N GLU A 84 17.40 1.32 4.35
CA GLU A 84 17.60 0.47 5.50
C GLU A 84 16.37 0.63 6.39
N LYS A 85 15.60 -0.44 6.56
CA LYS A 85 14.28 -0.43 7.20
C LYS A 85 14.33 0.32 8.53
N ASP A 86 13.40 1.26 8.68
CA ASP A 86 13.18 2.07 9.88
C ASP A 86 14.36 2.95 10.31
N LYS A 87 15.43 3.03 9.50
CA LYS A 87 16.62 3.81 9.84
C LYS A 87 16.89 4.94 8.87
N LYS A 88 16.97 4.67 7.57
CA LYS A 88 17.31 5.70 6.58
C LYS A 88 16.87 5.35 5.18
N ILE A 89 16.55 6.40 4.44
CA ILE A 89 16.27 6.39 3.00
C ILE A 89 17.33 7.25 2.34
N TRP A 90 18.05 6.69 1.40
CA TRP A 90 19.08 7.36 0.62
C TRP A 90 18.67 7.39 -0.85
N ILE A 91 18.76 8.58 -1.46
CA ILE A 91 18.38 8.79 -2.86
C ILE A 91 19.51 9.52 -3.57
N SER A 92 19.96 8.99 -4.71
CA SER A 92 20.91 9.65 -5.61
C SER A 92 20.24 9.94 -6.94
N ILE A 93 20.39 11.15 -7.42
CA ILE A 93 19.81 11.64 -8.67
C ILE A 93 20.95 11.93 -9.64
N THR A 94 20.96 11.22 -10.76
CA THR A 94 21.97 11.33 -11.82
C THR A 94 21.31 11.82 -13.08
N ALA A 95 21.72 12.97 -13.58
CA ALA A 95 21.25 13.56 -14.82
C ALA A 95 21.81 12.82 -16.06
N LEU A 96 21.43 13.26 -17.22
CA LEU A 96 22.03 12.83 -18.49
C LEU A 96 23.57 12.94 -18.42
N LEU A 97 24.25 12.07 -19.14
CA LEU A 97 25.72 11.95 -19.16
C LEU A 97 26.34 11.40 -17.85
N GLY A 98 25.53 10.86 -16.93
CA GLY A 98 26.05 10.17 -15.75
C GLY A 98 26.53 11.09 -14.60
N LEU A 99 26.25 12.39 -14.66
CA LEU A 99 26.60 13.33 -13.62
C LEU A 99 25.58 13.27 -12.47
N GLU A 100 26.03 12.96 -11.26
CA GLU A 100 25.19 13.05 -10.07
C GLU A 100 24.92 14.51 -9.73
N VAL A 101 23.67 14.92 -9.81
CA VAL A 101 23.22 16.30 -9.59
C VAL A 101 22.61 16.53 -8.20
N GLY A 102 22.21 15.47 -7.53
CA GLY A 102 21.63 15.59 -6.21
C GLY A 102 21.71 14.31 -5.40
N ARG A 103 21.69 14.45 -4.09
CA ARG A 103 21.61 13.35 -3.13
C ARG A 103 20.77 13.75 -1.95
N VAL A 104 19.92 12.84 -1.52
CA VAL A 104 19.04 13.03 -0.35
C VAL A 104 19.28 11.91 0.64
N LEU A 105 19.35 12.25 1.92
CA LEU A 105 19.33 11.31 3.02
C LEU A 105 18.21 11.70 3.97
N ILE A 106 17.28 10.80 4.20
CA ILE A 106 16.16 10.97 5.13
C ILE A 106 16.35 9.96 6.26
N THR A 107 16.24 10.45 7.48
CA THR A 107 16.20 9.65 8.71
C THR A 107 14.94 10.00 9.49
N PRO A 108 14.58 9.26 10.56
CA PRO A 108 13.46 9.65 11.41
C PRO A 108 13.54 11.08 11.95
N ASP A 109 14.76 11.62 12.09
CA ASP A 109 15.01 12.91 12.73
C ASP A 109 15.34 14.03 11.74
N SER A 110 15.82 13.70 10.54
CA SER A 110 16.39 14.69 9.62
C SER A 110 16.16 14.42 8.15
N VAL A 111 16.22 15.49 7.38
CA VAL A 111 16.31 15.48 5.90
C VAL A 111 17.56 16.25 5.51
N GLN A 112 18.45 15.62 4.78
CA GLN A 112 19.69 16.21 4.30
C GLN A 112 19.70 16.14 2.77
N ILE A 113 19.97 17.26 2.12
CA ILE A 113 19.98 17.39 0.66
C ILE A 113 21.29 17.99 0.20
N LEU A 114 21.98 17.30 -0.68
CA LEU A 114 23.12 17.81 -1.43
C LEU A 114 22.63 18.18 -2.85
N ASN A 115 22.55 19.44 -3.13
CA ASN A 115 22.41 19.96 -4.50
C ASN A 115 23.80 20.10 -5.11
N LYS A 116 24.26 19.06 -5.79
CA LYS A 116 25.62 19.04 -6.37
C LYS A 116 25.76 19.94 -7.57
N PHE A 117 24.65 20.26 -8.25
CA PHE A 117 24.65 21.17 -9.38
C PHE A 117 24.91 22.61 -8.96
N GLN A 118 24.31 23.04 -7.83
CA GLN A 118 24.49 24.39 -7.29
C GLN A 118 25.58 24.47 -6.21
N GLY A 119 26.12 23.35 -5.78
CA GLY A 119 27.11 23.32 -4.70
C GLY A 119 26.52 23.66 -3.34
N GLU A 120 25.29 23.23 -3.05
CA GLU A 120 24.53 23.59 -1.86
C GLU A 120 24.25 22.36 -0.99
N TYR A 121 24.24 22.59 0.32
CA TYR A 121 23.80 21.64 1.33
C TYR A 121 22.65 22.23 2.13
N ILE A 122 21.57 21.46 2.28
CA ILE A 122 20.41 21.78 3.09
C ILE A 122 20.27 20.68 4.14
N GLY A 123 20.34 21.06 5.42
CA GLY A 123 20.09 20.16 6.56
C GLY A 123 18.90 20.68 7.34
N LYS A 124 17.84 19.87 7.43
CA LYS A 124 16.59 20.22 8.10
C LYS A 124 16.11 19.08 9.00
N PRO A 125 15.33 19.36 10.05
CA PRO A 125 14.63 18.35 10.80
C PRO A 125 13.61 17.61 9.89
N PHE A 126 13.20 16.41 10.27
CA PHE A 126 12.21 15.62 9.49
C PHE A 126 10.90 16.40 9.25
N SER A 127 10.52 17.27 10.20
CA SER A 127 9.34 18.13 10.08
C SER A 127 9.36 19.09 8.87
N TYR A 128 10.52 19.27 8.24
CA TYR A 128 10.61 19.98 6.96
C TYR A 128 9.73 19.37 5.87
N LEU A 129 9.46 18.07 5.94
CA LEU A 129 8.58 17.40 4.98
C LEU A 129 7.09 17.71 5.18
N TYR A 130 6.70 18.25 6.33
CA TYR A 130 5.30 18.55 6.63
C TYR A 130 4.68 19.59 5.70
N GLN A 131 5.50 20.47 5.12
CA GLN A 131 5.05 21.42 4.13
C GLN A 131 4.55 20.78 2.82
N TYR A 132 4.88 19.50 2.58
CA TYR A 132 4.50 18.78 1.36
C TYR A 132 3.36 17.80 1.56
N ALA A 133 2.99 17.48 2.80
CA ALA A 133 1.93 16.54 3.07
C ALA A 133 1.13 16.89 4.34
N SER A 134 1.66 16.61 5.54
CA SER A 134 0.96 16.82 6.81
C SER A 134 1.93 16.68 7.98
N GLU A 135 1.59 17.27 9.12
CA GLU A 135 2.30 17.08 10.40
C GLU A 135 2.16 15.66 10.95
N ASP A 136 1.17 14.91 10.47
CA ASP A 136 1.00 13.49 10.79
C ASP A 136 1.91 12.56 9.97
N LEU A 137 2.68 13.12 9.00
CA LEU A 137 3.62 12.34 8.19
C LEU A 137 4.77 11.82 9.06
N THR A 138 5.01 10.53 9.03
CA THR A 138 6.14 9.88 9.71
C THR A 138 7.16 9.35 8.72
N PHE A 139 8.37 9.04 9.20
CA PHE A 139 9.38 8.36 8.39
C PHE A 139 8.87 7.02 7.83
N ALA A 140 8.11 6.27 8.64
CA ALA A 140 7.50 5.02 8.21
C ALA A 140 6.54 5.24 7.04
N ASN A 141 5.74 6.33 7.04
CA ASN A 141 4.86 6.63 5.91
C ASN A 141 5.62 6.91 4.61
N VAL A 142 6.75 7.62 4.69
CA VAL A 142 7.60 7.86 3.51
C VAL A 142 8.18 6.54 2.99
N GLN A 143 8.62 5.67 3.89
CA GLN A 143 9.12 4.34 3.56
C GLN A 143 8.03 3.47 2.92
N ASP A 144 6.85 3.40 3.54
CA ASP A 144 5.71 2.62 3.06
C ASP A 144 5.27 3.08 1.66
N LEU A 145 5.22 4.41 1.44
CA LEU A 145 4.88 5.00 0.15
C LEU A 145 5.86 4.57 -0.96
N LEU A 146 7.16 4.60 -0.70
CA LEU A 146 8.17 4.20 -1.69
C LEU A 146 8.13 2.71 -2.02
N LEU A 147 7.58 1.89 -1.14
CA LEU A 147 7.51 0.43 -1.26
C LEU A 147 6.12 -0.10 -1.60
N ALA A 148 5.13 0.76 -1.80
CA ALA A 148 3.73 0.38 -1.98
C ALA A 148 3.20 -0.49 -0.82
N ASN A 149 3.58 -0.14 0.40
CA ASN A 149 3.10 -0.77 1.63
C ASN A 149 1.91 0.02 2.21
N PHE A 150 1.05 -0.69 2.91
CA PHE A 150 0.01 -0.08 3.74
C PHE A 150 0.63 0.47 5.02
N SER A 151 0.20 1.65 5.43
CA SER A 151 0.70 2.28 6.64
C SER A 151 -0.04 1.80 7.88
N THR A 152 0.67 1.21 8.83
CA THR A 152 0.11 0.72 10.10
C THR A 152 -0.53 1.85 10.91
N ASN A 153 0.03 3.06 10.87
CA ASN A 153 -0.50 4.18 11.64
C ASN A 153 -1.75 4.83 11.03
N LEU A 154 -2.05 4.55 9.77
CA LEU A 154 -3.27 5.00 9.09
C LEU A 154 -4.37 3.93 9.13
N LEU A 155 -4.04 2.66 8.96
CA LEU A 155 -5.00 1.56 9.01
C LEU A 155 -5.31 1.16 10.46
N ASN A 156 -5.95 2.06 11.19
CA ASN A 156 -6.49 1.80 12.50
C ASN A 156 -7.97 1.40 12.36
N ALA A 157 -8.39 0.31 13.01
CA ALA A 157 -9.73 -0.27 12.90
C ALA A 157 -10.88 0.73 13.14
N HIS A 158 -10.66 1.78 13.91
CA HIS A 158 -11.66 2.80 14.21
C HIS A 158 -11.76 3.91 13.16
N ASN A 159 -10.75 4.07 12.28
CA ASN A 159 -10.55 5.28 11.48
C ASN A 159 -10.69 5.07 9.97
N PHE A 160 -11.15 3.91 9.52
CA PHE A 160 -11.34 3.68 8.09
C PHE A 160 -12.64 2.96 7.76
N GLU A 161 -13.08 3.17 6.54
CA GLU A 161 -14.16 2.44 5.89
C GLU A 161 -13.58 1.63 4.74
N VAL A 162 -14.19 0.48 4.46
CA VAL A 162 -13.80 -0.38 3.35
C VAL A 162 -14.99 -0.69 2.46
N ASP A 163 -14.80 -0.52 1.16
CA ASP A 163 -15.72 -1.01 0.15
C ASP A 163 -15.07 -2.21 -0.59
N LEU A 164 -15.40 -3.40 -0.13
CA LEU A 164 -14.92 -4.67 -0.71
C LEU A 164 -15.61 -5.03 -2.02
N LYS A 165 -16.69 -4.33 -2.40
CA LYS A 165 -17.45 -4.59 -3.63
C LYS A 165 -16.95 -3.77 -4.80
N SER A 166 -16.24 -2.69 -4.54
CA SER A 166 -15.61 -1.89 -5.60
C SER A 166 -14.42 -2.61 -6.22
N ILE A 167 -14.11 -2.31 -7.46
CA ILE A 167 -12.92 -2.79 -8.18
C ILE A 167 -12.25 -1.55 -8.80
N PRO A 168 -11.09 -1.13 -8.27
CA PRO A 168 -10.33 -1.66 -7.13
C PRO A 168 -11.06 -1.51 -5.78
N ILE A 169 -10.70 -2.36 -4.80
CA ILE A 169 -11.18 -2.23 -3.41
C ILE A 169 -10.74 -0.87 -2.87
N GLN A 170 -11.62 -0.20 -2.14
CA GLN A 170 -11.34 1.11 -1.55
C GLN A 170 -11.27 1.02 -0.02
N LEU A 171 -10.16 1.51 0.54
CA LEU A 171 -10.06 1.78 1.97
C LEU A 171 -9.84 3.28 2.14
N ARG A 172 -10.79 3.93 2.77
CA ARG A 172 -10.75 5.37 3.04
C ARG A 172 -10.84 5.64 4.52
N GLY A 173 -10.12 6.63 5.00
CA GLY A 173 -10.19 7.03 6.38
C GLY A 173 -9.67 8.41 6.62
N GLN A 174 -9.68 8.79 7.88
CA GLN A 174 -9.21 10.07 8.34
C GLN A 174 -8.41 9.89 9.63
N LYS A 175 -7.29 10.59 9.72
CA LYS A 175 -6.51 10.74 10.94
C LYS A 175 -6.27 12.22 11.17
N ASN A 176 -6.86 12.75 12.25
CA ASN A 176 -6.92 14.20 12.49
C ASN A 176 -7.51 14.94 11.28
N GLU A 177 -6.76 15.88 10.69
CA GLU A 177 -7.16 16.62 9.48
C GLU A 177 -6.72 15.96 8.17
N LEU A 178 -6.03 14.82 8.26
CA LEU A 178 -5.49 14.10 7.12
C LEU A 178 -6.45 13.02 6.65
N SER A 179 -7.02 13.19 5.48
CA SER A 179 -7.81 12.15 4.79
C SER A 179 -6.90 11.27 3.96
N TYR A 180 -7.20 9.98 3.89
CA TYR A 180 -6.44 9.04 3.06
C TYR A 180 -7.35 8.07 2.30
N LEU A 181 -6.86 7.61 1.16
CA LEU A 181 -7.50 6.60 0.33
C LEU A 181 -6.45 5.63 -0.22
N TYR A 182 -6.70 4.35 -0.02
CA TYR A 182 -6.00 3.26 -0.69
C TYR A 182 -6.93 2.63 -1.73
N LEU A 183 -6.43 2.48 -2.95
CA LEU A 183 -7.05 1.63 -3.97
C LEU A 183 -6.24 0.34 -4.07
N VAL A 184 -6.92 -0.79 -3.89
CA VAL A 184 -6.27 -2.10 -3.75
C VAL A 184 -6.77 -3.03 -4.85
N ASN A 185 -5.83 -3.64 -5.56
CA ASN A 185 -6.13 -4.56 -6.65
C ASN A 185 -6.50 -5.97 -6.15
N GLN A 186 -6.86 -6.83 -7.09
CA GLN A 186 -7.26 -8.21 -6.80
C GLN A 186 -6.16 -9.09 -6.19
N GLN A 187 -4.89 -8.65 -6.25
CA GLN A 187 -3.75 -9.33 -5.63
C GLN A 187 -3.46 -8.82 -4.21
N ASN A 188 -4.36 -8.01 -3.63
CA ASN A 188 -4.19 -7.29 -2.36
C ASN A 188 -2.97 -6.36 -2.33
N LYS A 189 -2.58 -5.80 -3.50
CA LYS A 189 -1.52 -4.80 -3.62
C LYS A 189 -2.11 -3.44 -3.97
N LEU A 190 -1.37 -2.37 -3.67
CA LEU A 190 -1.82 -1.02 -3.95
C LEU A 190 -1.80 -0.71 -5.45
N ASP A 191 -2.91 -0.22 -5.99
CA ASP A 191 -2.94 0.47 -7.27
C ASP A 191 -2.65 1.96 -7.07
N SER A 192 -3.20 2.54 -5.99
CA SER A 192 -2.84 3.90 -5.60
C SER A 192 -3.01 4.14 -4.11
N PHE A 193 -2.35 5.19 -3.65
CA PHE A 193 -2.47 5.76 -2.32
C PHE A 193 -2.54 7.27 -2.42
N SER A 194 -3.46 7.90 -1.69
CA SER A 194 -3.53 9.36 -1.60
C SER A 194 -3.68 9.82 -0.15
N LEU A 195 -3.06 10.97 0.12
CA LEU A 195 -3.20 11.75 1.35
C LEU A 195 -3.68 13.15 0.97
N GLU A 196 -4.61 13.70 1.73
CA GLU A 196 -5.12 15.05 1.52
C GLU A 196 -5.34 15.76 2.84
N GLN A 197 -4.79 16.96 2.97
CA GLN A 197 -5.09 17.92 4.03
C GLN A 197 -5.82 19.11 3.43
N ALA A 198 -7.14 18.99 3.33
CA ALA A 198 -7.99 19.95 2.62
C ALA A 198 -7.85 21.40 3.18
N ALA A 199 -7.71 21.55 4.49
CA ALA A 199 -7.54 22.86 5.14
C ALA A 199 -6.29 23.63 4.66
N LYS A 200 -5.24 22.89 4.25
CA LYS A 200 -4.00 23.47 3.71
C LYS A 200 -3.90 23.38 2.18
N GLY A 201 -4.89 22.77 1.52
CA GLY A 201 -4.85 22.49 0.08
C GLY A 201 -3.69 21.58 -0.34
N GLN A 202 -3.21 20.73 0.57
CA GLN A 202 -2.09 19.82 0.32
C GLN A 202 -2.61 18.45 -0.10
N LYS A 203 -2.02 17.90 -1.14
CA LYS A 203 -2.33 16.57 -1.65
C LYS A 203 -1.07 15.85 -2.09
N LEU A 204 -0.99 14.57 -1.72
CA LEU A 204 0.01 13.62 -2.19
C LEU A 204 -0.71 12.43 -2.79
N GLU A 205 -0.30 12.01 -3.98
CA GLU A 205 -0.79 10.80 -4.65
C GLU A 205 0.40 9.95 -5.09
N ALA A 206 0.27 8.64 -4.90
CA ALA A 206 1.20 7.65 -5.41
C ALA A 206 0.41 6.60 -6.21
N ASN A 207 0.77 6.41 -7.48
CA ASN A 207 0.17 5.41 -8.36
C ASN A 207 1.20 4.33 -8.63
N TYR A 208 0.81 3.07 -8.49
CA TYR A 208 1.67 1.91 -8.59
C TYR A 208 1.22 1.01 -9.73
N ALA A 209 2.18 0.53 -10.54
CA ALA A 209 1.87 -0.33 -11.66
C ALA A 209 2.99 -1.32 -11.95
N SER A 210 2.71 -2.25 -12.89
CA SER A 210 3.70 -3.20 -13.41
C SER A 210 4.32 -4.07 -12.31
N TYR A 211 3.48 -4.63 -11.45
CA TYR A 211 3.94 -5.52 -10.39
C TYR A 211 4.72 -6.72 -10.95
N SER A 212 5.91 -6.98 -10.41
CA SER A 212 6.80 -8.05 -10.81
C SER A 212 7.47 -8.69 -9.59
N ASN A 213 7.80 -9.96 -9.69
CA ASN A 213 8.52 -10.65 -8.63
C ASN A 213 9.99 -10.28 -8.66
N SER A 214 10.50 -9.78 -7.55
CA SER A 214 11.91 -9.44 -7.33
C SER A 214 12.38 -10.13 -6.05
N GLY A 215 13.18 -11.17 -6.18
CA GLY A 215 13.70 -11.92 -5.02
C GLY A 215 12.62 -12.53 -4.13
N GLY A 216 11.51 -13.01 -4.70
CA GLY A 216 10.37 -13.58 -3.98
C GLY A 216 9.35 -12.54 -3.51
N MET A 217 9.59 -11.25 -3.72
CA MET A 217 8.72 -10.16 -3.33
C MET A 217 8.02 -9.53 -4.54
N LEU A 218 6.70 -9.40 -4.47
CA LEU A 218 5.90 -8.74 -5.51
C LEU A 218 5.97 -7.22 -5.32
N PHE A 219 6.70 -6.54 -6.21
CA PHE A 219 7.01 -5.11 -6.13
C PHE A 219 6.54 -4.37 -7.39
N PRO A 220 5.99 -3.12 -7.29
CA PRO A 220 5.61 -2.33 -8.44
C PRO A 220 6.87 -1.78 -9.16
N MET A 221 7.05 -2.13 -10.42
CA MET A 221 8.16 -1.64 -11.23
C MET A 221 7.92 -0.21 -11.76
N ALA A 222 6.72 0.33 -11.56
CA ALA A 222 6.39 1.72 -11.87
C ALA A 222 5.72 2.38 -10.65
N LEU A 223 6.22 3.56 -10.30
CA LEU A 223 5.66 4.46 -9.31
C LEU A 223 5.56 5.87 -9.91
N GLU A 224 4.37 6.45 -9.87
CA GLU A 224 4.16 7.86 -10.11
C GLU A 224 3.83 8.55 -8.81
N LEU A 225 4.57 9.58 -8.45
CA LEU A 225 4.37 10.40 -7.26
C LEU A 225 3.98 11.81 -7.67
N LEU A 226 2.87 12.29 -7.13
CA LEU A 226 2.34 13.64 -7.34
C LEU A 226 2.17 14.32 -5.99
N ILE A 227 2.76 15.50 -5.85
CA ILE A 227 2.65 16.32 -4.64
C ILE A 227 2.20 17.71 -5.06
N SER A 228 1.13 18.20 -4.48
CA SER A 228 0.62 19.54 -4.73
C SER A 228 0.18 20.22 -3.43
N GLY A 229 0.30 21.54 -3.37
CA GLY A 229 -0.15 22.35 -2.24
C GLY A 229 0.46 23.74 -2.27
N GLY A 230 -0.36 24.79 -2.10
CA GLY A 230 0.07 26.16 -2.28
C GLY A 230 0.70 26.37 -3.65
N ASP A 231 1.92 26.90 -3.69
CA ASP A 231 2.69 27.09 -4.93
C ASP A 231 3.51 25.84 -5.32
N THR A 232 3.41 24.74 -4.57
CA THR A 232 4.18 23.54 -4.79
C THR A 232 3.45 22.62 -5.77
N SER A 233 4.16 22.21 -6.84
CA SER A 233 3.73 21.15 -7.75
C SER A 233 4.96 20.31 -8.10
N ILE A 234 4.99 19.08 -7.60
CA ILE A 234 6.07 18.14 -7.85
C ILE A 234 5.47 16.87 -8.43
N SER A 235 6.05 16.37 -9.50
CA SER A 235 5.76 15.03 -10.00
C SER A 235 7.06 14.27 -10.25
N ALA A 236 7.05 12.97 -9.97
CA ALA A 236 8.16 12.08 -10.22
C ALA A 236 7.64 10.71 -10.69
N ASN A 237 8.06 10.31 -11.88
CA ASN A 237 7.75 8.99 -12.43
C ASN A 237 8.99 8.11 -12.30
N PHE A 238 8.88 6.98 -11.60
CA PHE A 238 9.95 6.01 -11.42
C PHE A 238 9.62 4.74 -12.21
N ASN A 239 10.45 4.43 -13.21
CA ASN A 239 10.39 3.16 -13.93
C ASN A 239 11.61 2.34 -13.53
N TYR A 240 11.41 1.40 -12.60
CA TYR A 240 12.49 0.61 -12.05
C TYR A 240 13.03 -0.37 -13.09
N SER A 241 14.34 -0.36 -13.28
CA SER A 241 15.07 -1.29 -14.16
C SER A 241 15.77 -2.39 -13.37
N ARG A 242 15.98 -2.18 -12.06
CA ARG A 242 16.54 -3.15 -11.13
C ARG A 242 16.01 -2.88 -9.73
N VAL A 243 15.65 -3.95 -9.06
CA VAL A 243 15.22 -3.95 -7.65
C VAL A 243 15.84 -5.13 -6.94
N SER A 244 16.35 -4.93 -5.73
CA SER A 244 16.78 -6.01 -4.83
C SER A 244 16.40 -5.72 -3.39
N PHE A 245 16.21 -6.79 -2.63
CA PHE A 245 15.84 -6.76 -1.22
C PHE A 245 16.82 -7.60 -0.41
N ASN A 246 17.04 -7.22 0.84
CA ASN A 246 17.80 -7.96 1.83
C ASN A 246 19.28 -8.17 1.45
N GLU A 247 19.79 -7.35 0.55
CA GLU A 247 21.19 -7.30 0.18
C GLU A 247 21.90 -6.15 0.90
N ALA A 248 23.20 -6.25 1.10
CA ALA A 248 23.99 -5.17 1.69
C ALA A 248 23.93 -3.92 0.78
N VAL A 249 23.65 -2.76 1.37
CA VAL A 249 23.54 -1.49 0.67
C VAL A 249 24.49 -0.45 1.24
N GLU A 250 25.21 0.22 0.37
CA GLU A 250 26.04 1.37 0.75
C GLU A 250 25.27 2.66 0.54
N MET A 251 25.30 3.55 1.52
CA MET A 251 24.58 4.83 1.51
C MET A 251 25.54 5.99 1.80
N PRO A 252 26.54 6.24 0.93
CA PRO A 252 27.54 7.26 1.19
C PRO A 252 26.90 8.65 1.18
N PHE A 253 27.12 9.42 2.27
CA PHE A 253 26.67 10.78 2.39
C PHE A 253 27.73 11.62 3.09
N THR A 254 28.57 12.28 2.32
CA THR A 254 29.67 13.09 2.82
C THR A 254 29.47 14.54 2.36
N ILE A 255 29.49 15.46 3.30
CA ILE A 255 29.38 16.89 3.07
C ILE A 255 30.81 17.44 2.96
N SER A 256 31.16 17.90 1.78
CA SER A 256 32.45 18.57 1.55
C SER A 256 32.35 20.05 1.94
N ASN A 257 33.47 20.62 2.40
CA ASN A 257 33.58 22.06 2.69
C ASN A 257 33.33 22.97 1.47
N LYS A 258 33.22 22.39 0.27
CA LYS A 258 32.87 23.11 -0.95
C LYS A 258 31.38 23.48 -1.03
N TYR A 259 30.53 22.83 -0.25
CA TYR A 259 29.09 23.10 -0.29
C TYR A 259 28.76 24.30 0.59
N LYS A 260 27.99 25.23 0.02
CA LYS A 260 27.38 26.32 0.75
C LYS A 260 26.20 25.77 1.57
N VAL A 261 26.23 25.98 2.88
CA VAL A 261 25.11 25.62 3.75
C VAL A 261 23.97 26.62 3.54
N ILE A 262 22.80 26.09 3.22
CA ILE A 262 21.55 26.84 3.08
C ILE A 262 20.67 26.56 4.29
N ASN A 263 20.34 27.62 5.05
CA ASN A 263 19.53 27.56 6.27
C ASN A 263 18.03 27.71 5.97
#